data_1e11a2cc7b264d4f30a9204a82b40cf2
#
_entry.id   1e11a2cc7b264d4f30a9204a82b40cf2
#
_cell.length_a   1.000
_cell.length_b   1.000
_cell.length_c   1.000
_cell.angle_alpha   90.00
_cell.angle_beta   90.00
_cell.angle_gamma   90.00
#
_symmetry.space_group_name_H-M   'P 1'
#
loop_
_entity.id
_entity.type
_entity.pdbx_description
1 polymer ?
#
loop_
_entity_poly.entity_id
_entity_poly.type
_entity_poly.pdbx_seq_one_letter_code
_entity_poly.pdbx_strand_id
1 'polypeptide(L)'
;MQINKQDVVAVVLGGPSSEAEISRVTGGAIANALREKGYNAKEVELNPSNLINELRDMNAKVVFNAVHGMYGEDGRLQSILEAAGIPYTGCSVLASAVSMDKSATKRYLQSAGIPTAPCMIINKRDAGDLQALAEKIISEFGLPVVIKAATQGS
;
A
#
# COMPACT_ATOMS: atom_id res chain seq x y z
N MET A 1 -16.79 -15.48 -2.90
CA MET A 1 -17.84 -14.60 -2.34
C MET A 1 -18.61 -13.96 -3.50
N GLN A 2 -19.93 -13.91 -3.42
CA GLN A 2 -20.78 -13.21 -4.39
C GLN A 2 -21.24 -11.90 -3.77
N ILE A 3 -21.11 -10.79 -4.49
CA ILE A 3 -21.54 -9.45 -4.08
C ILE A 3 -22.78 -9.09 -4.90
N ASN A 4 -23.87 -8.78 -4.22
CA ASN A 4 -25.11 -8.29 -4.83
C ASN A 4 -25.11 -6.75 -4.86
N LYS A 5 -25.93 -6.17 -5.73
CA LYS A 5 -25.99 -4.71 -5.89
C LYS A 5 -26.46 -3.94 -4.65
N GLN A 6 -27.25 -4.61 -3.77
CA GLN A 6 -27.69 -4.04 -2.49
C GLN A 6 -26.65 -4.12 -1.39
N ASP A 7 -25.66 -5.02 -1.53
CA ASP A 7 -24.60 -5.16 -0.54
C ASP A 7 -23.77 -3.88 -0.47
N VAL A 8 -23.42 -3.44 0.72
CA VAL A 8 -22.59 -2.26 0.89
C VAL A 8 -21.15 -2.59 0.51
N VAL A 9 -20.64 -1.87 -0.48
CA VAL A 9 -19.23 -1.83 -0.85
C VAL A 9 -18.61 -0.58 -0.22
N ALA A 10 -17.79 -0.74 0.80
CA ALA A 10 -17.09 0.38 1.42
C ALA A 10 -15.83 0.70 0.62
N VAL A 11 -15.75 1.87 0.01
CA VAL A 11 -14.54 2.36 -0.65
C VAL A 11 -13.73 3.14 0.37
N VAL A 12 -12.70 2.50 0.92
CA VAL A 12 -11.81 3.10 1.92
C VAL A 12 -10.75 3.93 1.20
N LEU A 13 -10.62 5.19 1.60
CA LEU A 13 -9.79 6.20 0.94
C LEU A 13 -9.12 7.13 1.96
N GLY A 14 -8.22 8.01 1.53
CA GLY A 14 -7.57 9.02 2.37
C GLY A 14 -6.58 8.43 3.37
N GLY A 15 -6.78 8.73 4.63
CA GLY A 15 -5.98 8.24 5.75
C GLY A 15 -4.74 9.08 6.08
N PRO A 16 -3.85 8.56 6.95
CA PRO A 16 -2.71 9.32 7.46
C PRO A 16 -1.46 9.31 6.55
N SER A 17 -1.60 8.86 5.30
CA SER A 17 -0.52 8.82 4.32
C SER A 17 -0.24 10.21 3.73
N SER A 18 1.00 10.47 3.30
CA SER A 18 1.34 11.63 2.47
C SER A 18 0.61 11.64 1.12
N GLU A 19 0.08 10.49 0.70
CA GLU A 19 -0.67 10.30 -0.54
C GLU A 19 -2.20 10.36 -0.34
N ALA A 20 -2.67 10.80 0.83
CA ALA A 20 -4.09 10.82 1.19
C ALA A 20 -4.96 11.59 0.20
N GLU A 21 -4.48 12.71 -0.34
CA GLU A 21 -5.22 13.51 -1.33
C GLU A 21 -5.44 12.74 -2.63
N ILE A 22 -4.41 12.11 -3.16
CA ILE A 22 -4.51 11.26 -4.35
C ILE A 22 -5.45 10.08 -4.09
N SER A 23 -5.37 9.49 -2.90
CA SER A 23 -6.27 8.42 -2.46
C SER A 23 -7.74 8.86 -2.46
N ARG A 24 -8.06 10.07 -1.99
CA ARG A 24 -9.43 10.61 -2.04
C ARG A 24 -9.94 10.79 -3.47
N VAL A 25 -9.10 11.30 -4.37
CA VAL A 25 -9.46 11.43 -5.79
C VAL A 25 -9.73 10.07 -6.41
N THR A 26 -8.83 9.12 -6.23
CA THR A 26 -8.96 7.75 -6.74
C THR A 26 -10.19 7.06 -6.16
N GLY A 27 -10.36 7.11 -4.84
CA GLY A 27 -11.48 6.47 -4.15
C GLY A 27 -12.83 7.05 -4.55
N GLY A 28 -12.94 8.37 -4.67
CA GLY A 28 -14.14 9.04 -5.16
C GLY A 28 -14.52 8.60 -6.58
N ALA A 29 -13.53 8.50 -7.48
CA ALA A 29 -13.75 8.01 -8.84
C ALA A 29 -14.25 6.56 -8.86
N ILE A 30 -13.64 5.69 -8.02
CA ILE A 30 -14.05 4.29 -7.86
C ILE A 30 -15.48 4.21 -7.32
N ALA A 31 -15.80 4.95 -6.26
CA ALA A 31 -17.14 4.96 -5.66
C ALA A 31 -18.20 5.39 -6.68
N ASN A 32 -17.93 6.43 -7.47
CA ASN A 32 -18.82 6.88 -8.51
C ASN A 32 -19.03 5.83 -9.60
N ALA A 33 -17.96 5.21 -10.10
CA ALA A 33 -18.05 4.15 -11.10
C ALA A 33 -18.84 2.92 -10.59
N LEU A 34 -18.72 2.58 -9.32
CA LEU A 34 -19.50 1.51 -8.71
C LEU A 34 -20.99 1.89 -8.63
N ARG A 35 -21.30 3.12 -8.22
CA ARG A 35 -22.69 3.63 -8.16
C ARG A 35 -23.34 3.67 -9.55
N GLU A 36 -22.62 4.11 -10.57
CA GLU A 36 -23.09 4.08 -11.97
C GLU A 36 -23.41 2.67 -12.46
N LYS A 37 -22.70 1.67 -11.97
CA LYS A 37 -22.98 0.25 -12.23
C LYS A 37 -24.11 -0.33 -11.36
N GLY A 38 -24.70 0.49 -10.48
CA GLY A 38 -25.82 0.14 -9.60
C GLY A 38 -25.41 -0.57 -8.30
N TYR A 39 -24.16 -0.52 -7.90
CA TYR A 39 -23.71 -1.02 -6.59
C TYR A 39 -23.93 0.03 -5.50
N ASN A 40 -24.21 -0.44 -4.28
CA ASN A 40 -24.33 0.42 -3.10
C ASN A 40 -22.94 0.76 -2.54
N ALA A 41 -22.22 1.64 -3.22
CA ALA A 41 -20.88 2.07 -2.82
C ALA A 41 -20.93 3.26 -1.87
N LYS A 42 -20.21 3.15 -0.73
CA LYS A 42 -20.06 4.21 0.27
C LYS A 42 -18.58 4.53 0.46
N GLU A 43 -18.25 5.80 0.44
CA GLU A 43 -16.91 6.29 0.75
C GLU A 43 -16.68 6.30 2.26
N VAL A 44 -15.49 5.86 2.68
CA VAL A 44 -15.08 5.80 4.08
C VAL A 44 -13.68 6.38 4.19
N GLU A 45 -13.53 7.49 4.88
CA GLU A 45 -12.20 8.06 5.18
C GLU A 45 -11.46 7.12 6.15
N LEU A 46 -10.24 6.75 5.83
CA LEU A 46 -9.48 5.84 6.68
C LEU A 46 -9.10 6.50 8.01
N ASN A 47 -9.78 6.11 9.05
CA ASN A 47 -9.37 6.30 10.43
C ASN A 47 -9.00 4.94 11.05
N PRO A 48 -7.72 4.59 11.20
CA PRO A 48 -7.31 3.26 11.66
C PRO A 48 -7.89 2.84 13.01
N SER A 49 -8.15 3.80 13.89
CA SER A 49 -8.67 3.51 15.24
C SER A 49 -10.18 3.25 15.27
N ASN A 50 -10.93 3.67 14.25
CA ASN A 50 -12.39 3.54 14.21
C ASN A 50 -12.94 2.79 13.00
N LEU A 51 -12.13 2.49 12.02
CA LEU A 51 -12.55 1.90 10.74
C LEU A 51 -13.48 0.69 10.91
N ILE A 52 -13.14 -0.24 11.79
CA ILE A 52 -13.91 -1.47 11.95
C ILE A 52 -15.32 -1.20 12.49
N ASN A 53 -15.48 -0.24 13.40
CA ASN A 53 -16.79 0.16 13.90
C ASN A 53 -17.64 0.76 12.76
N GLU A 54 -17.06 1.68 11.98
CA GLU A 54 -17.73 2.30 10.85
C GLU A 54 -18.17 1.26 9.79
N LEU A 55 -17.31 0.30 9.47
CA LEU A 55 -17.62 -0.77 8.52
C LEU A 55 -18.73 -1.69 9.04
N ARG A 56 -18.75 -2.00 10.33
CA ARG A 56 -19.82 -2.79 10.96
C ARG A 56 -21.14 -2.05 11.03
N ASP A 57 -21.13 -0.78 11.42
CA ASP A 57 -22.32 0.06 11.54
C ASP A 57 -23.02 0.22 10.18
N MET A 58 -22.27 0.31 9.09
CA MET A 58 -22.85 0.34 7.76
C MET A 58 -23.13 -1.04 7.14
N ASN A 59 -22.84 -2.12 7.86
CA ASN A 59 -22.95 -3.50 7.39
C ASN A 59 -22.18 -3.73 6.07
N ALA A 60 -20.94 -3.25 6.01
CA ALA A 60 -20.10 -3.38 4.82
C ALA A 60 -19.82 -4.86 4.51
N LYS A 61 -20.14 -5.28 3.30
CA LYS A 61 -19.94 -6.65 2.82
C LYS A 61 -18.53 -6.90 2.32
N VAL A 62 -17.93 -5.85 1.77
CA VAL A 62 -16.58 -5.88 1.22
C VAL A 62 -15.98 -4.48 1.27
N VAL A 63 -14.67 -4.41 1.42
CA VAL A 63 -13.90 -3.16 1.31
C VAL A 63 -13.23 -3.10 -0.06
N PHE A 64 -13.44 -2.01 -0.77
CA PHE A 64 -12.57 -1.63 -1.89
C PHE A 64 -11.45 -0.75 -1.31
N ASN A 65 -10.22 -1.26 -1.29
CA ASN A 65 -9.07 -0.51 -0.80
C ASN A 65 -8.59 0.46 -1.88
N ALA A 66 -8.82 1.75 -1.68
CA ALA A 66 -8.34 2.84 -2.52
C ALA A 66 -7.31 3.72 -1.79
N VAL A 67 -6.78 3.25 -0.67
CA VAL A 67 -5.74 3.95 0.11
C VAL A 67 -4.39 3.77 -0.56
N HIS A 68 -3.68 4.87 -0.79
CA HIS A 68 -2.32 4.88 -1.31
C HIS A 68 -1.27 4.99 -0.21
N GLY A 69 -0.13 4.35 -0.42
CA GLY A 69 1.00 4.40 0.49
C GLY A 69 0.75 3.75 1.84
N MET A 70 1.10 4.45 2.91
CA MET A 70 1.01 3.95 4.29
C MET A 70 -0.41 3.52 4.65
N TYR A 71 -0.56 2.38 5.28
CA TYR A 71 -1.76 1.60 5.55
C TYR A 71 -2.32 0.88 4.33
N GLY A 72 -2.51 1.55 3.18
CA GLY A 72 -3.18 0.96 2.02
C GLY A 72 -2.36 -0.12 1.32
N GLU A 73 -1.04 0.04 1.31
CA GLU A 73 -0.13 -0.79 0.50
C GLU A 73 0.89 -1.57 1.33
N ASP A 74 0.95 -1.37 2.65
CA ASP A 74 1.99 -1.90 3.54
C ASP A 74 1.53 -3.08 4.42
N GLY A 75 0.31 -3.58 4.22
CA GLY A 75 -0.26 -4.71 4.95
C GLY A 75 -1.02 -4.33 6.23
N ARG A 76 -0.96 -3.09 6.69
CA ARG A 76 -1.62 -2.66 7.94
C ARG A 76 -3.15 -2.67 7.80
N LEU A 77 -3.70 -2.04 6.77
CA LEU A 77 -5.14 -2.06 6.51
C LEU A 77 -5.63 -3.48 6.25
N GLN A 78 -4.88 -4.24 5.47
CA GLN A 78 -5.17 -5.64 5.19
C GLN A 78 -5.25 -6.47 6.49
N SER A 79 -4.28 -6.27 7.41
CA SER A 79 -4.27 -6.96 8.71
C SER A 79 -5.50 -6.61 9.57
N ILE A 80 -5.91 -5.34 9.59
CA ILE A 80 -7.09 -4.87 10.31
C ILE A 80 -8.35 -5.55 9.76
N LEU A 81 -8.48 -5.61 8.42
CA LEU A 81 -9.63 -6.20 7.75
C LEU A 81 -9.68 -7.72 7.89
N GLU A 82 -8.53 -8.41 7.78
CA GLU A 82 -8.44 -9.86 8.00
C GLU A 82 -8.81 -10.24 9.44
N ALA A 83 -8.30 -9.51 10.44
CA ALA A 83 -8.64 -9.72 11.83
C ALA A 83 -10.14 -9.50 12.11
N ALA A 84 -10.79 -8.62 11.37
CA ALA A 84 -12.23 -8.36 11.46
C ALA A 84 -13.10 -9.33 10.63
N GLY A 85 -12.49 -10.18 9.79
CA GLY A 85 -13.19 -11.06 8.86
C GLY A 85 -13.88 -10.34 7.72
N ILE A 86 -13.43 -9.14 7.35
CA ILE A 86 -14.01 -8.33 6.29
C ILE A 86 -13.20 -8.52 5.00
N PRO A 87 -13.81 -9.05 3.93
CA PRO A 87 -13.14 -9.19 2.64
C PRO A 87 -12.76 -7.84 2.03
N TYR A 88 -11.65 -7.82 1.29
CA TYR A 88 -11.15 -6.60 0.66
C TYR A 88 -10.53 -6.88 -0.72
N THR A 89 -10.34 -5.82 -1.51
CA THR A 89 -9.62 -5.86 -2.78
C THR A 89 -8.13 -5.57 -2.59
N GLY A 90 -7.30 -6.21 -3.40
CA GLY A 90 -5.85 -6.02 -3.38
C GLY A 90 -5.07 -7.23 -2.88
N CYS A 91 -3.81 -7.02 -2.57
CA CYS A 91 -2.89 -8.06 -2.13
C CYS A 91 -3.11 -8.42 -0.65
N SER A 92 -2.69 -9.65 -0.27
CA SER A 92 -2.68 -10.09 1.13
C SER A 92 -1.69 -9.29 1.99
N VAL A 93 -1.81 -9.43 3.32
CA VAL A 93 -0.92 -8.79 4.31
C VAL A 93 0.55 -8.97 3.96
N LEU A 94 0.98 -10.22 3.76
CA LEU A 94 2.39 -10.52 3.50
C LEU A 94 2.87 -9.94 2.17
N ALA A 95 2.07 -10.08 1.12
CA ALA A 95 2.43 -9.56 -0.20
C ALA A 95 2.55 -8.03 -0.18
N SER A 96 1.61 -7.34 0.46
CA SER A 96 1.64 -5.89 0.64
C SER A 96 2.87 -5.44 1.44
N ALA A 97 3.13 -6.06 2.58
CA ALA A 97 4.25 -5.70 3.44
C ALA A 97 5.61 -5.91 2.75
N VAL A 98 5.79 -7.04 2.05
CA VAL A 98 7.03 -7.32 1.31
C VAL A 98 7.20 -6.36 0.14
N SER A 99 6.13 -6.10 -0.63
CA SER A 99 6.20 -5.23 -1.81
C SER A 99 6.48 -3.78 -1.45
N MET A 100 5.98 -3.29 -0.31
CA MET A 100 6.21 -1.93 0.15
C MET A 100 7.66 -1.71 0.59
N ASP A 101 8.32 -2.71 1.16
CA ASP A 101 9.73 -2.64 1.55
C ASP A 101 10.63 -3.10 0.40
N LYS A 102 11.26 -2.14 -0.29
CA LYS A 102 12.16 -2.42 -1.42
C LYS A 102 13.34 -3.32 -1.05
N SER A 103 13.81 -3.23 0.19
CA SER A 103 14.90 -4.09 0.68
C SER A 103 14.43 -5.53 0.88
N ALA A 104 13.25 -5.72 1.45
CA ALA A 104 12.62 -7.03 1.61
C ALA A 104 12.28 -7.63 0.23
N THR A 105 11.67 -6.84 -0.65
CA THR A 105 11.37 -7.25 -2.04
C THR A 105 12.61 -7.77 -2.76
N LYS A 106 13.72 -7.00 -2.72
CA LYS A 106 14.98 -7.40 -3.37
C LYS A 106 15.52 -8.72 -2.85
N ARG A 107 15.55 -8.90 -1.54
CA ARG A 107 16.01 -10.15 -0.91
C ARG A 107 15.11 -11.33 -1.29
N TYR A 108 13.80 -11.11 -1.30
CA TYR A 108 12.84 -12.16 -1.66
C TYR A 108 13.01 -12.58 -3.13
N LEU A 109 13.09 -11.62 -4.06
CA LEU A 109 13.30 -11.90 -5.48
C LEU A 109 14.62 -12.64 -5.71
N GLN A 110 15.72 -12.20 -5.07
CA GLN A 110 17.02 -12.85 -5.18
C GLN A 110 16.98 -14.29 -4.66
N SER A 111 16.32 -14.54 -3.50
CA SER A 111 16.19 -15.89 -2.94
C SER A 111 15.36 -16.83 -3.82
N ALA A 112 14.42 -16.27 -4.59
CA ALA A 112 13.59 -17.00 -5.55
C ALA A 112 14.25 -17.16 -6.94
N GLY A 113 15.49 -16.68 -7.14
CA GLY A 113 16.18 -16.71 -8.43
C GLY A 113 15.58 -15.77 -9.47
N ILE A 114 14.78 -14.79 -9.06
CA ILE A 114 14.15 -13.82 -9.97
C ILE A 114 15.12 -12.66 -10.22
N PRO A 115 15.45 -12.36 -11.48
CA PRO A 115 16.35 -11.27 -11.83
C PRO A 115 15.79 -9.92 -11.35
N THR A 116 16.66 -9.12 -10.74
CA THR A 116 16.34 -7.76 -10.31
C THR A 116 17.56 -6.86 -10.50
N ALA A 117 17.35 -5.56 -10.70
CA ALA A 117 18.44 -4.61 -10.87
C ALA A 117 19.40 -4.65 -9.67
N PRO A 118 20.71 -4.50 -9.88
CA PRO A 118 21.68 -4.36 -8.78
C PRO A 118 21.28 -3.25 -7.82
N CYS A 119 21.54 -3.42 -6.53
CA CYS A 119 21.25 -2.41 -5.54
C CYS A 119 22.17 -2.49 -4.34
N MET A 120 22.40 -1.35 -3.71
CA MET A 120 23.04 -1.23 -2.41
C MET A 120 21.98 -0.76 -1.40
N ILE A 121 21.87 -1.48 -0.27
CA ILE A 121 20.99 -1.10 0.84
C ILE A 121 21.86 -0.36 1.86
N ILE A 122 21.51 0.89 2.13
CA ILE A 122 22.25 1.75 3.05
C ILE A 122 21.36 2.13 4.21
N ASN A 123 21.76 1.77 5.41
CA ASN A 123 21.10 2.25 6.61
C ASN A 123 21.65 3.63 6.99
N LYS A 124 20.79 4.52 7.45
CA LYS A 124 21.19 5.87 7.88
C LYS A 124 22.30 5.84 8.93
N ARG A 125 22.32 4.83 9.79
CA ARG A 125 23.37 4.65 10.83
C ARG A 125 24.74 4.33 10.25
N ASP A 126 24.77 3.67 9.09
CA ASP A 126 25.97 3.13 8.46
C ASP A 126 26.45 4.04 7.30
N ALA A 127 25.76 5.16 7.05
CA ALA A 127 26.08 6.05 5.95
C ALA A 127 27.47 6.73 6.10
N GLY A 128 27.91 7.00 7.34
CA GLY A 128 29.23 7.54 7.63
C GLY A 128 29.53 8.83 6.87
N ASP A 129 30.69 8.89 6.23
CA ASP A 129 31.08 9.98 5.33
C ASP A 129 30.32 9.85 4.00
N LEU A 130 29.49 10.84 3.73
CA LEU A 130 28.66 10.89 2.51
C LEU A 130 29.48 10.98 1.22
N GLN A 131 30.65 11.62 1.27
CA GLN A 131 31.54 11.71 0.10
C GLN A 131 32.12 10.33 -0.25
N ALA A 132 32.67 9.63 0.75
CA ALA A 132 33.19 8.28 0.56
C ALA A 132 32.08 7.29 0.13
N LEU A 133 30.87 7.44 0.66
CA LEU A 133 29.73 6.66 0.24
C LEU A 133 29.35 6.92 -1.22
N ALA A 134 29.33 8.17 -1.65
CA ALA A 134 29.05 8.54 -3.05
C ALA A 134 30.10 7.95 -4.00
N GLU A 135 31.38 8.05 -3.66
CA GLU A 135 32.46 7.46 -4.44
C GLU A 135 32.35 5.93 -4.56
N LYS A 136 31.99 5.27 -3.46
CA LYS A 136 31.71 3.82 -3.44
C LYS A 136 30.56 3.46 -4.38
N ILE A 137 29.43 4.20 -4.33
CA ILE A 137 28.27 3.96 -5.18
C ILE A 137 28.64 4.13 -6.66
N ILE A 138 29.36 5.20 -6.99
CA ILE A 138 29.81 5.48 -8.37
C ILE A 138 30.74 4.38 -8.87
N SER A 139 31.65 3.94 -8.01
CA SER A 139 32.60 2.85 -8.36
C SER A 139 31.90 1.52 -8.60
N GLU A 140 30.82 1.22 -7.83
CA GLU A 140 30.12 -0.07 -7.92
C GLU A 140 29.11 -0.09 -9.08
N PHE A 141 28.38 0.99 -9.31
CA PHE A 141 27.26 1.02 -10.26
C PHE A 141 27.46 1.91 -11.48
N GLY A 142 28.41 2.84 -11.45
CA GLY A 142 28.50 3.91 -12.44
C GLY A 142 27.39 4.95 -12.25
N LEU A 143 27.22 5.81 -13.26
CA LEU A 143 26.15 6.80 -13.32
C LEU A 143 25.34 6.63 -14.61
N PRO A 144 24.01 6.91 -14.57
CA PRO A 144 23.21 7.43 -13.45
C PRO A 144 22.78 6.36 -12.45
N VAL A 145 22.56 6.74 -11.19
CA VAL A 145 21.97 5.91 -10.14
C VAL A 145 20.67 6.53 -9.63
N VAL A 146 19.74 5.68 -9.11
CA VAL A 146 18.51 6.12 -8.51
C VAL A 146 18.54 5.82 -7.01
N ILE A 147 18.37 6.85 -6.19
CA ILE A 147 18.27 6.72 -4.73
C ILE A 147 16.80 6.71 -4.34
N LYS A 148 16.39 5.69 -3.56
CA LYS A 148 14.99 5.52 -3.14
C LYS A 148 14.91 5.27 -1.64
N ALA A 149 13.89 5.83 -0.98
CA ALA A 149 13.53 5.40 0.36
C ALA A 149 13.05 3.93 0.32
N ALA A 150 13.45 3.13 1.32
CA ALA A 150 13.13 1.70 1.33
C ALA A 150 11.62 1.44 1.42
N THR A 151 10.90 2.20 2.26
CA THR A 151 9.50 1.93 2.64
C THR A 151 8.51 3.04 2.29
N GLN A 152 8.87 3.93 1.38
CA GLN A 152 7.95 4.95 0.85
C GLN A 152 7.48 4.54 -0.55
N GLY A 153 6.32 5.06 -0.95
CA GLY A 153 5.81 4.93 -2.31
C GLY A 153 6.77 5.50 -3.37
N SER A 154 6.41 5.39 -4.61
CA SER A 154 7.21 5.87 -5.75
C SER A 154 7.02 7.37 -5.97
#